data_849bcfa756b53bbca10d066f11ebe011
#
_entry.id   849bcfa756b53bbca10d066f11ebe011
#
_cell.length_a   1.000
_cell.length_b   1.000
_cell.length_c   1.000
_cell.angle_alpha   90.00
_cell.angle_beta   90.00
_cell.angle_gamma   90.00
#
_symmetry.space_group_name_H-M   'P 1'
#
loop_
_entity.id
_entity.type
_entity.pdbx_description
1 polymer ?
#
loop_
_entity_poly.entity_id
_entity_poly.type
_entity_poly.pdbx_seq_one_letter_code
_entity_poly.pdbx_strand_id
1 'polypeptide(L)'
;MASTFTTLGIEKMATGENAGTWGDKTNTNLDIVNTAVSGYVEQAVTSGGTTALSITDGAATSTAQNAVIKLTGTISGNSIVTVPDSVEKVYIITNGTSGAYTVQFKTASGSGITFGVSEKTTKLLYSDGTNIVDAGFSGGTDLDGKELILDADGDTSITADTDDQIDIKIAGTDQITIKDGALSPVTTNDIDLGTASLEFKNAFFDGTVTADAFAGPLTGNVTGNASGTAATVTTAAQSNITSL
;
A
#
# COMPACT_ATOMS: atom_id res chain seq x y z
N MET A 1 49.94 -10.30 -11.99
CA MET A 1 48.75 -9.46 -12.29
C MET A 1 48.21 -8.96 -10.98
N ALA A 2 47.81 -7.69 -10.90
CA ALA A 2 47.24 -7.16 -9.65
C ALA A 2 45.82 -7.67 -9.46
N SER A 3 45.40 -7.90 -8.22
CA SER A 3 44.03 -8.20 -7.85
C SER A 3 43.09 -7.10 -8.33
N THR A 4 41.86 -7.46 -8.63
CA THR A 4 40.79 -6.52 -9.03
C THR A 4 39.60 -6.67 -8.07
N PHE A 5 38.67 -5.73 -8.07
CA PHE A 5 37.53 -5.75 -7.18
C PHE A 5 36.20 -5.81 -7.96
N THR A 6 35.18 -6.38 -7.33
CA THR A 6 33.80 -6.28 -7.80
C THR A 6 33.23 -4.93 -7.39
N THR A 7 32.06 -4.59 -7.92
CA THR A 7 31.30 -3.36 -7.54
C THR A 7 30.89 -3.36 -6.05
N LEU A 8 30.87 -4.53 -5.38
CA LEU A 8 30.65 -4.66 -3.94
C LEU A 8 31.93 -4.59 -3.11
N GLY A 9 33.09 -4.37 -3.74
CA GLY A 9 34.40 -4.32 -3.07
C GLY A 9 35.00 -5.69 -2.76
N ILE A 10 34.48 -6.79 -3.31
CA ILE A 10 35.04 -8.15 -3.15
C ILE A 10 36.30 -8.26 -3.97
N GLU A 11 37.41 -8.67 -3.34
CA GLU A 11 38.68 -8.85 -4.03
C GLU A 11 38.69 -10.13 -4.87
N LYS A 12 38.90 -10.00 -6.17
CA LYS A 12 39.25 -11.11 -7.07
C LYS A 12 40.74 -11.28 -7.09
N MET A 13 41.22 -12.19 -6.25
CA MET A 13 42.64 -12.43 -6.06
C MET A 13 43.31 -12.94 -7.33
N ALA A 14 44.39 -12.29 -7.76
CA ALA A 14 45.20 -12.77 -8.86
C ALA A 14 46.11 -13.92 -8.44
N THR A 15 46.40 -14.83 -9.38
CA THR A 15 47.29 -15.97 -9.12
C THR A 15 48.67 -15.47 -8.72
N GLY A 16 49.17 -15.96 -7.58
CA GLY A 16 50.47 -15.61 -7.05
C GLY A 16 50.49 -14.36 -6.17
N GLU A 17 49.40 -13.63 -6.06
CA GLU A 17 49.21 -12.56 -5.08
C GLU A 17 48.72 -13.11 -3.74
N ASN A 18 48.80 -12.27 -2.71
CA ASN A 18 48.31 -12.57 -1.36
C ASN A 18 49.00 -13.80 -0.69
N ALA A 19 50.22 -14.15 -1.09
CA ALA A 19 50.97 -15.23 -0.45
C ALA A 19 51.13 -14.95 1.06
N GLY A 20 50.60 -15.84 1.89
CA GLY A 20 50.54 -15.69 3.34
C GLY A 20 49.36 -14.87 3.89
N THR A 21 48.57 -14.20 3.05
CA THR A 21 47.42 -13.38 3.48
C THR A 21 46.13 -13.76 2.77
N TRP A 22 46.14 -14.77 1.91
CA TRP A 22 44.93 -15.20 1.14
C TRP A 22 43.76 -15.59 2.05
N GLY A 23 44.04 -16.15 3.22
CA GLY A 23 43.00 -16.50 4.20
C GLY A 23 42.28 -15.27 4.74
N ASP A 24 43.02 -14.22 5.08
CA ASP A 24 42.43 -12.95 5.54
C ASP A 24 41.62 -12.30 4.46
N LYS A 25 42.10 -12.33 3.22
CA LYS A 25 41.36 -11.80 2.05
C LYS A 25 40.08 -12.58 1.78
N THR A 26 40.14 -13.91 1.90
CA THR A 26 38.96 -14.77 1.76
C THR A 26 37.93 -14.47 2.84
N ASN A 27 38.35 -14.36 4.09
CA ASN A 27 37.49 -14.03 5.21
C ASN A 27 36.83 -12.63 5.01
N THR A 28 37.61 -11.62 4.63
CA THR A 28 37.09 -10.29 4.33
C THR A 28 36.05 -10.35 3.19
N ASN A 29 36.29 -11.12 2.14
CA ASN A 29 35.32 -11.31 1.05
C ASN A 29 34.03 -11.98 1.54
N LEU A 30 34.13 -12.97 2.43
CA LEU A 30 32.93 -13.60 3.03
C LEU A 30 32.17 -12.62 3.93
N ASP A 31 32.87 -11.77 4.68
CA ASP A 31 32.25 -10.72 5.49
C ASP A 31 31.56 -9.68 4.63
N ILE A 32 32.12 -9.30 3.47
CA ILE A 32 31.46 -8.43 2.49
C ILE A 32 30.16 -9.07 1.98
N VAL A 33 30.20 -10.35 1.60
CA VAL A 33 29.02 -11.08 1.15
C VAL A 33 27.98 -11.15 2.26
N ASN A 34 28.38 -11.47 3.48
CA ASN A 34 27.49 -11.50 4.64
C ASN A 34 26.81 -10.12 4.87
N THR A 35 27.59 -9.05 4.83
CA THR A 35 27.06 -7.67 4.96
C THR A 35 26.08 -7.34 3.83
N ALA A 36 26.37 -7.76 2.60
CA ALA A 36 25.52 -7.49 1.46
C ALA A 36 24.19 -8.26 1.49
N VAL A 37 24.13 -9.40 2.17
CA VAL A 37 22.96 -10.27 2.25
C VAL A 37 22.14 -10.02 3.52
N SER A 38 22.81 -9.81 4.68
CA SER A 38 22.15 -9.74 5.99
C SER A 38 22.54 -8.51 6.82
N GLY A 39 23.42 -7.65 6.32
CA GLY A 39 23.91 -6.49 7.06
C GLY A 39 22.82 -5.45 7.31
N TYR A 40 22.85 -4.87 8.51
CA TYR A 40 22.00 -3.76 8.95
C TYR A 40 22.87 -2.59 9.40
N VAL A 41 22.50 -1.38 8.99
CA VAL A 41 23.15 -0.15 9.46
C VAL A 41 22.14 0.96 9.69
N GLU A 42 22.36 1.77 10.73
CA GLU A 42 21.68 3.06 10.90
C GLU A 42 22.58 4.17 10.35
N GLN A 43 22.01 4.96 9.44
CA GLN A 43 22.69 6.06 8.78
C GLN A 43 22.03 7.39 9.10
N ALA A 44 22.75 8.27 9.78
CA ALA A 44 22.27 9.64 9.98
C ALA A 44 22.28 10.42 8.64
N VAL A 45 21.17 11.07 8.35
CA VAL A 45 20.98 11.83 7.11
C VAL A 45 21.37 13.30 7.32
N THR A 46 22.14 13.84 6.40
CA THR A 46 22.48 15.27 6.38
C THR A 46 21.25 16.09 6.07
N SER A 47 20.82 16.94 7.02
CA SER A 47 19.65 17.77 6.88
C SER A 47 19.80 18.80 5.75
N GLY A 48 18.87 18.80 4.80
CA GLY A 48 18.89 19.72 3.65
C GLY A 48 20.07 19.54 2.70
N GLY A 49 20.76 18.39 2.75
CA GLY A 49 21.94 18.11 1.97
C GLY A 49 22.00 16.69 1.43
N THR A 50 23.17 16.29 0.96
CA THR A 50 23.42 14.94 0.45
C THR A 50 24.29 14.15 1.42
N THR A 51 23.85 12.92 1.74
CA THR A 51 24.61 11.90 2.46
C THR A 51 25.06 10.85 1.46
N ALA A 52 26.35 10.86 1.11
CA ALA A 52 26.92 9.88 0.18
C ALA A 52 27.37 8.63 0.95
N LEU A 53 26.74 7.50 0.65
CA LEU A 53 27.18 6.19 1.14
C LEU A 53 28.28 5.65 0.21
N SER A 54 29.21 4.89 0.76
CA SER A 54 30.35 4.40 -0.02
C SER A 54 30.46 2.88 0.03
N ILE A 55 31.17 2.34 -0.96
CA ILE A 55 31.73 0.99 -0.97
C ILE A 55 33.23 1.16 -1.10
N THR A 56 33.98 0.55 -0.19
CA THR A 56 35.43 0.57 -0.17
C THR A 56 35.92 -0.82 -0.55
N ASP A 57 36.82 -0.89 -1.50
CA ASP A 57 37.42 -2.13 -1.97
C ASP A 57 38.15 -2.87 -0.83
N GLY A 58 37.86 -4.15 -0.66
CA GLY A 58 38.43 -4.99 0.35
C GLY A 58 38.03 -4.64 1.80
N ALA A 59 36.91 -3.94 2.00
CA ALA A 59 36.43 -3.59 3.33
C ALA A 59 34.95 -4.04 3.50
N ALA A 60 34.65 -4.75 4.58
CA ALA A 60 33.34 -5.24 4.94
C ALA A 60 32.51 -4.23 5.77
N THR A 61 33.03 -3.02 6.00
CA THR A 61 32.41 -1.99 6.88
C THR A 61 31.73 -0.85 6.12
N SER A 62 31.63 -0.97 4.82
CA SER A 62 31.05 0.07 3.96
C SER A 62 29.54 0.16 4.12
N THR A 63 29.02 1.38 4.27
CA THR A 63 27.60 1.60 4.55
C THR A 63 26.69 1.18 3.40
N ALA A 64 27.08 1.42 2.14
CA ALA A 64 26.32 1.04 0.97
C ALA A 64 26.34 -0.47 0.68
N GLN A 65 27.16 -1.27 1.37
CA GLN A 65 27.15 -2.73 1.26
C GLN A 65 25.95 -3.37 1.99
N ASN A 66 25.44 -2.76 3.06
CA ASN A 66 24.41 -3.35 3.88
C ASN A 66 23.11 -3.62 3.10
N ALA A 67 22.45 -4.74 3.41
CA ALA A 67 21.17 -5.09 2.85
C ALA A 67 20.06 -4.17 3.39
N VAL A 68 20.11 -3.86 4.67
CA VAL A 68 19.12 -3.02 5.36
C VAL A 68 19.79 -1.72 5.82
N ILE A 69 19.25 -0.59 5.40
CA ILE A 69 19.74 0.73 5.81
C ILE A 69 18.56 1.51 6.41
N LYS A 70 18.67 1.84 7.70
CA LYS A 70 17.72 2.72 8.37
C LYS A 70 18.29 4.14 8.37
N LEU A 71 17.59 5.03 7.68
CA LEU A 71 17.89 6.45 7.65
C LEU A 71 17.37 7.11 8.93
N THR A 72 18.23 7.85 9.63
CA THR A 72 17.91 8.43 10.95
C THR A 72 18.27 9.92 11.00
N GLY A 73 17.84 10.58 12.06
CA GLY A 73 18.13 11.99 12.34
C GLY A 73 16.92 12.90 12.17
N THR A 74 17.05 14.11 12.73
CA THR A 74 16.05 15.18 12.55
C THR A 74 16.47 16.06 11.39
N ILE A 75 15.63 16.13 10.35
CA ILE A 75 15.89 16.94 9.17
C ILE A 75 15.01 18.18 9.14
N SER A 76 15.59 19.29 8.72
CA SER A 76 14.96 20.61 8.57
C SER A 76 14.97 21.11 7.12
N GLY A 77 15.28 20.21 6.17
CA GLY A 77 15.28 20.43 4.73
C GLY A 77 15.21 19.12 3.96
N ASN A 78 14.75 19.17 2.71
CA ASN A 78 14.73 18.02 1.81
C ASN A 78 16.15 17.46 1.64
N SER A 79 16.31 16.18 1.82
CA SER A 79 17.61 15.51 1.93
C SER A 79 17.76 14.42 0.87
N ILE A 80 19.00 14.15 0.48
CA ILE A 80 19.34 13.13 -0.51
C ILE A 80 20.32 12.14 0.13
N VAL A 81 20.10 10.85 -0.09
CA VAL A 81 21.06 9.79 0.23
C VAL A 81 21.46 9.11 -1.07
N THR A 82 22.77 9.00 -1.31
CA THR A 82 23.26 8.38 -2.54
C THR A 82 24.07 7.12 -2.25
N VAL A 83 23.96 6.14 -3.14
CA VAL A 83 24.85 4.97 -3.24
C VAL A 83 25.72 5.08 -4.49
N PRO A 84 26.87 4.40 -4.57
CA PRO A 84 27.71 4.44 -5.77
C PRO A 84 26.96 3.93 -7.01
N ASP A 85 27.29 4.48 -8.17
CA ASP A 85 26.86 3.98 -9.47
C ASP A 85 27.47 2.59 -9.76
N SER A 86 26.92 1.87 -10.70
CA SER A 86 27.36 0.54 -11.16
C SER A 86 27.26 -0.58 -10.12
N VAL A 87 26.57 -0.34 -9.01
CA VAL A 87 26.30 -1.36 -7.98
C VAL A 87 24.90 -1.91 -8.18
N GLU A 88 24.79 -3.15 -8.63
CA GLU A 88 23.52 -3.86 -8.77
C GLU A 88 23.24 -4.67 -7.49
N LYS A 89 22.23 -4.29 -6.71
CA LYS A 89 21.82 -5.03 -5.50
C LYS A 89 20.46 -4.62 -4.98
N VAL A 90 19.90 -5.46 -4.13
CA VAL A 90 18.67 -5.17 -3.37
C VAL A 90 19.01 -4.36 -2.12
N TYR A 91 18.16 -3.39 -1.81
CA TYR A 91 18.19 -2.58 -0.60
C TYR A 91 16.83 -2.60 0.10
N ILE A 92 16.85 -2.79 1.40
CA ILE A 92 15.69 -2.53 2.26
C ILE A 92 15.95 -1.20 2.97
N ILE A 93 15.22 -0.15 2.60
CA ILE A 93 15.45 1.20 3.11
C ILE A 93 14.30 1.60 4.03
N THR A 94 14.62 1.92 5.28
CA THR A 94 13.65 2.47 6.23
C THR A 94 13.88 3.96 6.41
N ASN A 95 12.88 4.78 6.12
CA ASN A 95 12.91 6.21 6.46
C ASN A 95 12.48 6.41 7.92
N GLY A 96 13.44 6.43 8.84
CA GLY A 96 13.28 6.74 10.26
C GLY A 96 13.63 8.18 10.62
N THR A 97 13.77 9.09 9.65
CA THR A 97 14.03 10.51 9.93
C THR A 97 12.81 11.18 10.55
N SER A 98 13.02 12.19 11.38
CA SER A 98 11.99 13.11 11.86
C SER A 98 12.04 14.44 11.11
N GLY A 99 10.92 15.20 11.18
CA GLY A 99 10.76 16.46 10.45
C GLY A 99 9.89 16.32 9.19
N ALA A 100 9.30 17.44 8.76
CA ALA A 100 8.32 17.51 7.68
C ALA A 100 9.01 17.79 6.33
N TYR A 101 9.96 16.91 5.94
CA TYR A 101 10.75 17.03 4.72
C TYR A 101 10.91 15.66 4.05
N THR A 102 11.21 15.69 2.76
CA THR A 102 11.41 14.48 1.94
C THR A 102 12.82 13.94 2.09
N VAL A 103 12.97 12.64 1.88
CA VAL A 103 14.28 11.98 1.73
C VAL A 103 14.29 11.22 0.41
N GLN A 104 15.20 11.57 -0.48
CA GLN A 104 15.41 10.83 -1.73
C GLN A 104 16.56 9.84 -1.56
N PHE A 105 16.34 8.57 -1.89
CA PHE A 105 17.38 7.54 -1.99
C PHE A 105 17.63 7.23 -3.46
N LYS A 106 18.85 7.46 -3.94
CA LYS A 106 19.21 7.36 -5.36
C LYS A 106 20.64 6.86 -5.56
N THR A 107 21.02 6.54 -6.78
CA THR A 107 22.42 6.39 -7.17
C THR A 107 23.09 7.77 -7.28
N ALA A 108 24.42 7.82 -7.30
CA ALA A 108 25.16 9.09 -7.30
C ALA A 108 24.77 9.98 -8.49
N SER A 109 24.73 9.43 -9.70
CA SER A 109 24.41 10.17 -10.93
C SER A 109 23.01 9.94 -11.48
N GLY A 110 22.36 8.81 -11.17
CA GLY A 110 21.04 8.44 -11.70
C GLY A 110 19.86 8.97 -10.91
N SER A 111 18.72 8.37 -11.12
CA SER A 111 17.46 8.65 -10.42
C SER A 111 17.23 7.72 -9.24
N GLY A 112 16.17 7.97 -8.46
CA GLY A 112 15.81 7.12 -7.33
C GLY A 112 14.43 7.44 -6.76
N ILE A 113 14.16 6.87 -5.60
CA ILE A 113 12.87 6.92 -4.94
C ILE A 113 12.88 8.02 -3.87
N THR A 114 11.82 8.80 -3.83
CA THR A 114 11.62 9.83 -2.81
C THR A 114 10.59 9.35 -1.80
N PHE A 115 10.99 9.32 -0.53
CA PHE A 115 10.06 9.20 0.58
C PHE A 115 9.38 10.55 0.81
N GLY A 116 8.06 10.58 0.75
CA GLY A 116 7.24 11.75 1.01
C GLY A 116 7.39 12.27 2.45
N VAL A 117 6.87 13.46 2.70
CA VAL A 117 6.99 14.16 4.01
C VAL A 117 6.48 13.30 5.18
N SER A 118 5.33 12.67 5.02
CA SER A 118 4.71 11.77 6.01
C SER A 118 5.12 10.32 5.87
N GLU A 119 5.88 9.97 4.83
CA GLU A 119 6.22 8.58 4.51
C GLU A 119 7.42 8.09 5.33
N LYS A 120 7.13 7.66 6.56
CA LYS A 120 8.09 7.08 7.50
C LYS A 120 7.99 5.56 7.49
N THR A 121 8.22 4.96 6.33
CA THR A 121 7.99 3.55 6.03
C THR A 121 9.27 2.84 5.60
N THR A 122 9.17 1.53 5.41
CA THR A 122 10.23 0.70 4.83
C THR A 122 9.84 0.34 3.39
N LYS A 123 10.79 0.49 2.46
CA LYS A 123 10.62 0.09 1.06
C LYS A 123 11.65 -0.99 0.70
N LEU A 124 11.22 -1.93 -0.14
CA LEU A 124 12.10 -2.85 -0.83
C LEU A 124 12.49 -2.22 -2.18
N LEU A 125 13.74 -1.87 -2.32
CA LEU A 125 14.30 -1.20 -3.50
C LEU A 125 15.38 -2.07 -4.14
N TYR A 126 15.71 -1.79 -5.38
CA TYR A 126 16.93 -2.33 -5.99
C TYR A 126 17.64 -1.28 -6.83
N SER A 127 18.95 -1.42 -6.93
CA SER A 127 19.76 -0.67 -7.88
C SER A 127 19.97 -1.52 -9.13
N ASP A 128 19.69 -0.97 -10.31
CA ASP A 128 20.00 -1.54 -11.61
C ASP A 128 21.41 -1.16 -12.11
N GLY A 129 22.21 -0.57 -11.22
CA GLY A 129 23.54 -0.02 -11.55
C GLY A 129 23.50 1.43 -12.02
N THR A 130 22.36 1.93 -12.42
CA THR A 130 22.15 3.32 -12.89
C THR A 130 21.15 4.06 -11.99
N ASN A 131 20.04 3.44 -11.64
CA ASN A 131 18.96 4.03 -10.87
C ASN A 131 18.60 3.19 -9.66
N ILE A 132 17.94 3.79 -8.68
CA ILE A 132 17.20 3.05 -7.64
C ILE A 132 15.74 2.94 -8.07
N VAL A 133 15.24 1.71 -8.06
CA VAL A 133 13.90 1.34 -8.49
C VAL A 133 13.13 0.74 -7.30
N ASP A 134 11.85 1.09 -7.17
CA ASP A 134 10.95 0.47 -6.19
C ASP A 134 10.53 -0.92 -6.69
N ALA A 135 10.68 -1.94 -5.85
CA ALA A 135 10.25 -3.30 -6.17
C ALA A 135 8.72 -3.50 -6.10
N GLY A 136 7.97 -2.44 -5.82
CA GLY A 136 6.51 -2.46 -5.82
C GLY A 136 5.86 -3.03 -4.55
N PHE A 137 6.65 -3.25 -3.47
CA PHE A 137 6.12 -3.71 -2.18
C PHE A 137 5.94 -2.56 -1.18
N SER A 138 5.93 -1.31 -1.64
CA SER A 138 5.84 -0.13 -0.77
C SER A 138 4.39 0.25 -0.48
N GLY A 139 4.08 0.21 0.79
CA GLY A 139 3.02 0.86 1.55
C GLY A 139 1.71 1.24 0.86
N GLY A 140 0.69 0.45 1.10
CA GLY A 140 -0.63 0.47 0.47
C GLY A 140 -0.61 -0.50 -0.71
N THR A 141 -1.38 -1.55 -0.65
CA THR A 141 -1.55 -2.43 -1.81
C THR A 141 -2.36 -1.65 -2.84
N ASP A 142 -1.67 -0.89 -3.69
CA ASP A 142 -2.28 -0.39 -4.92
C ASP A 142 -2.44 -1.60 -5.83
N LEU A 143 -3.66 -2.02 -5.99
CA LEU A 143 -3.98 -3.18 -6.82
C LEU A 143 -4.00 -2.82 -8.31
N ASP A 144 -3.89 -1.52 -8.65
CA ASP A 144 -3.82 -1.02 -10.03
C ASP A 144 -4.87 -1.69 -10.95
N GLY A 145 -6.13 -1.70 -10.48
CA GLY A 145 -7.23 -2.37 -11.16
C GLY A 145 -7.23 -3.91 -11.06
N LYS A 146 -6.29 -4.51 -10.30
CA LYS A 146 -6.28 -5.95 -10.09
C LYS A 146 -7.30 -6.35 -9.04
N GLU A 147 -7.84 -7.53 -9.23
CA GLU A 147 -8.82 -8.16 -8.36
C GLU A 147 -8.19 -8.58 -7.02
N LEU A 148 -8.84 -8.22 -5.89
CA LEU A 148 -8.54 -8.78 -4.58
C LEU A 148 -9.36 -10.05 -4.39
N ILE A 149 -8.76 -11.21 -4.63
CA ILE A 149 -9.37 -12.52 -4.45
C ILE A 149 -9.47 -12.83 -2.95
N LEU A 150 -10.65 -13.24 -2.49
CA LEU A 150 -10.96 -13.48 -1.07
C LEU A 150 -11.11 -14.96 -0.69
N ASP A 151 -11.21 -15.84 -1.67
CA ASP A 151 -11.38 -17.28 -1.47
C ASP A 151 -10.41 -18.12 -2.32
N ALA A 152 -10.43 -19.44 -2.11
CA ALA A 152 -9.43 -20.34 -2.67
C ALA A 152 -9.69 -20.72 -4.14
N ASP A 153 -10.93 -20.67 -4.61
CA ASP A 153 -11.32 -20.97 -5.99
C ASP A 153 -11.37 -19.72 -6.89
N GLY A 154 -11.19 -18.53 -6.29
CA GLY A 154 -11.01 -17.27 -7.00
C GLY A 154 -12.31 -16.68 -7.54
N ASP A 155 -13.47 -17.13 -7.08
CA ASP A 155 -14.75 -16.67 -7.56
C ASP A 155 -15.43 -15.60 -6.66
N THR A 156 -14.83 -15.31 -5.50
CA THR A 156 -15.26 -14.24 -4.59
C THR A 156 -14.16 -13.19 -4.46
N SER A 157 -14.49 -11.93 -4.80
CA SER A 157 -13.48 -10.88 -4.90
C SER A 157 -14.04 -9.46 -4.78
N ILE A 158 -13.13 -8.50 -4.66
CA ILE A 158 -13.39 -7.06 -4.81
C ILE A 158 -12.50 -6.55 -5.93
N THR A 159 -13.08 -5.80 -6.87
CA THR A 159 -12.37 -5.21 -8.00
C THR A 159 -12.71 -3.73 -8.18
N ALA A 160 -11.85 -2.99 -8.86
CA ALA A 160 -12.04 -1.63 -9.30
C ALA A 160 -11.52 -1.49 -10.74
N ASP A 161 -11.94 -2.38 -11.61
CA ASP A 161 -11.55 -2.44 -13.02
C ASP A 161 -12.25 -1.38 -13.88
N THR A 162 -13.33 -0.81 -13.38
CA THR A 162 -14.00 0.36 -13.95
C THR A 162 -13.61 1.59 -13.12
N ASP A 163 -13.24 2.68 -13.80
CA ASP A 163 -12.86 3.94 -13.17
C ASP A 163 -13.99 4.47 -12.26
N ASP A 164 -13.62 4.91 -11.05
CA ASP A 164 -14.54 5.41 -10.01
C ASP A 164 -15.64 4.41 -9.56
N GLN A 165 -15.38 3.09 -9.70
CA GLN A 165 -16.32 2.03 -9.32
C GLN A 165 -15.63 0.93 -8.52
N ILE A 166 -16.29 0.41 -7.49
CA ILE A 166 -15.92 -0.82 -6.79
C ILE A 166 -17.01 -1.86 -7.03
N ASP A 167 -16.62 -3.04 -7.48
CA ASP A 167 -17.50 -4.19 -7.67
C ASP A 167 -17.18 -5.28 -6.64
N ILE A 168 -18.24 -5.86 -6.07
CA ILE A 168 -18.18 -7.01 -5.17
C ILE A 168 -18.74 -8.21 -5.90
N LYS A 169 -17.86 -9.20 -6.15
CA LYS A 169 -18.16 -10.45 -6.83
C LYS A 169 -18.35 -11.58 -5.82
N ILE A 170 -19.39 -12.35 -5.98
CA ILE A 170 -19.69 -13.58 -5.21
C ILE A 170 -20.02 -14.67 -6.21
N ALA A 171 -19.41 -15.85 -6.05
CA ALA A 171 -19.62 -17.01 -6.91
C ALA A 171 -19.48 -16.66 -8.42
N GLY A 172 -18.43 -15.94 -8.76
CA GLY A 172 -18.07 -15.58 -10.14
C GLY A 172 -18.90 -14.48 -10.79
N THR A 173 -19.85 -13.87 -10.06
CA THR A 173 -20.75 -12.83 -10.61
C THR A 173 -20.75 -11.60 -9.70
N ASP A 174 -20.63 -10.41 -10.30
CA ASP A 174 -20.75 -9.15 -9.59
C ASP A 174 -22.16 -9.01 -9.01
N GLN A 175 -22.25 -8.76 -7.72
CA GLN A 175 -23.51 -8.64 -6.99
C GLN A 175 -23.83 -7.19 -6.66
N ILE A 176 -22.83 -6.45 -6.18
CA ILE A 176 -22.98 -5.08 -5.68
C ILE A 176 -21.96 -4.19 -6.35
N THR A 177 -22.40 -3.02 -6.78
CA THR A 177 -21.57 -1.94 -7.29
C THR A 177 -21.66 -0.73 -6.37
N ILE A 178 -20.51 -0.14 -6.02
CA ILE A 178 -20.39 1.12 -5.29
C ILE A 178 -19.77 2.16 -6.22
N LYS A 179 -20.49 3.27 -6.45
CA LYS A 179 -20.05 4.44 -7.22
C LYS A 179 -20.21 5.70 -6.39
N ASP A 180 -19.68 6.82 -6.87
CA ASP A 180 -19.93 8.12 -6.23
C ASP A 180 -21.45 8.34 -6.04
N GLY A 181 -21.86 8.52 -4.79
CA GLY A 181 -23.25 8.74 -4.40
C GLY A 181 -24.21 7.54 -4.52
N ALA A 182 -23.75 6.33 -4.90
CA ALA A 182 -24.62 5.18 -5.08
C ALA A 182 -24.04 3.85 -4.59
N LEU A 183 -24.88 3.08 -3.90
CA LEU A 183 -24.69 1.65 -3.65
C LEU A 183 -25.87 0.93 -4.34
N SER A 184 -25.59 0.08 -5.31
CA SER A 184 -26.63 -0.58 -6.10
C SER A 184 -26.35 -2.07 -6.33
N PRO A 185 -27.40 -2.91 -6.43
CA PRO A 185 -27.26 -4.24 -6.99
C PRO A 185 -26.92 -4.15 -8.48
N VAL A 186 -26.18 -5.12 -9.01
CA VAL A 186 -25.87 -5.20 -10.45
C VAL A 186 -27.10 -5.59 -11.26
N THR A 187 -27.95 -6.45 -10.68
CA THR A 187 -29.21 -6.87 -11.30
C THR A 187 -30.41 -6.32 -10.50
N THR A 188 -31.40 -5.79 -11.18
CA THR A 188 -32.64 -5.27 -10.55
C THR A 188 -33.37 -6.40 -9.83
N ASN A 189 -33.80 -6.17 -8.57
CA ASN A 189 -34.59 -7.09 -7.77
C ASN A 189 -33.88 -8.43 -7.46
N ASP A 190 -32.55 -8.37 -7.24
CA ASP A 190 -31.71 -9.55 -7.04
C ASP A 190 -31.17 -9.65 -5.61
N ILE A 191 -30.96 -8.54 -4.89
CA ILE A 191 -30.34 -8.51 -3.58
C ILE A 191 -31.28 -7.97 -2.52
N ASP A 192 -31.49 -8.77 -1.48
CA ASP A 192 -32.21 -8.36 -0.27
C ASP A 192 -31.30 -7.64 0.73
N LEU A 193 -31.87 -6.65 1.42
CA LEU A 193 -31.22 -6.05 2.59
C LEU A 193 -31.65 -6.83 3.86
N GLY A 194 -30.88 -7.85 4.23
CA GLY A 194 -31.22 -8.80 5.27
C GLY A 194 -31.96 -10.02 4.74
N THR A 195 -32.41 -10.87 5.66
CA THR A 195 -33.21 -12.07 5.37
C THR A 195 -34.34 -12.17 6.38
N ALA A 196 -35.31 -13.07 6.17
CA ALA A 196 -36.41 -13.31 7.11
C ALA A 196 -35.96 -13.74 8.51
N SER A 197 -34.72 -14.21 8.69
CA SER A 197 -34.15 -14.65 9.97
C SER A 197 -32.99 -13.79 10.47
N LEU A 198 -32.43 -12.92 9.61
CA LEU A 198 -31.31 -12.02 9.92
C LEU A 198 -31.67 -10.60 9.44
N GLU A 199 -32.39 -9.88 10.28
CA GLU A 199 -32.96 -8.57 9.99
C GLU A 199 -32.01 -7.44 10.42
N PHE A 200 -31.99 -6.33 9.69
CA PHE A 200 -31.36 -5.09 10.13
C PHE A 200 -32.14 -4.47 11.29
N LYS A 201 -31.45 -4.04 12.33
CA LYS A 201 -32.09 -3.44 13.50
C LYS A 201 -32.81 -2.14 13.17
N ASN A 202 -32.18 -1.24 12.44
CA ASN A 202 -32.70 0.08 12.05
C ASN A 202 -32.16 0.46 10.67
N ALA A 203 -32.94 1.25 9.95
CA ALA A 203 -32.51 2.00 8.76
C ALA A 203 -32.83 3.48 8.94
N PHE A 204 -31.87 4.38 8.67
CA PHE A 204 -32.03 5.82 8.80
C PHE A 204 -31.83 6.46 7.42
N PHE A 205 -32.84 7.18 6.93
CA PHE A 205 -32.79 7.90 5.68
C PHE A 205 -33.16 9.37 5.92
N ASP A 206 -32.37 10.27 5.39
CA ASP A 206 -32.66 11.72 5.43
C ASP A 206 -33.54 12.18 4.23
N GLY A 207 -33.71 11.32 3.25
CA GLY A 207 -34.46 11.57 2.03
C GLY A 207 -35.73 10.72 1.89
N THR A 208 -36.19 10.57 0.65
CA THR A 208 -37.36 9.79 0.31
C THR A 208 -37.02 8.30 0.16
N VAL A 209 -37.82 7.44 0.76
CA VAL A 209 -37.78 6.00 0.50
C VAL A 209 -38.87 5.68 -0.51
N THR A 210 -38.48 5.17 -1.68
CA THR A 210 -39.41 4.69 -2.72
C THR A 210 -39.41 3.16 -2.69
N ALA A 211 -40.57 2.57 -2.51
CA ALA A 211 -40.79 1.13 -2.56
C ALA A 211 -42.11 0.81 -3.23
N ASP A 212 -42.17 -0.33 -3.91
CA ASP A 212 -43.41 -0.82 -4.51
C ASP A 212 -44.48 -1.18 -3.46
N ALA A 213 -44.03 -1.63 -2.27
CA ALA A 213 -44.91 -1.92 -1.16
C ALA A 213 -44.19 -1.77 0.19
N PHE A 214 -44.92 -1.35 1.22
CA PHE A 214 -44.55 -1.42 2.61
C PHE A 214 -45.45 -2.44 3.32
N ALA A 215 -44.86 -3.51 3.86
CA ALA A 215 -45.57 -4.51 4.64
C ALA A 215 -45.25 -4.33 6.13
N GLY A 216 -46.26 -4.20 6.98
CA GLY A 216 -46.12 -4.07 8.44
C GLY A 216 -46.79 -2.80 8.98
N PRO A 217 -46.80 -2.63 10.33
CA PRO A 217 -47.39 -1.44 10.95
C PRO A 217 -46.61 -0.19 10.65
N LEU A 218 -47.25 0.83 10.09
CA LEU A 218 -46.71 2.17 9.97
C LEU A 218 -47.05 2.99 11.23
N THR A 219 -46.06 3.37 12.02
CA THR A 219 -46.22 4.19 13.23
C THR A 219 -45.78 5.60 12.94
N GLY A 220 -46.68 6.58 13.04
CA GLY A 220 -46.40 8.00 12.81
C GLY A 220 -47.50 8.63 11.93
N ASN A 221 -47.31 9.92 11.65
CA ASN A 221 -48.24 10.66 10.77
C ASN A 221 -47.94 10.39 9.29
N VAL A 222 -48.94 10.02 8.53
CA VAL A 222 -48.86 10.01 7.06
C VAL A 222 -49.21 11.42 6.58
N THR A 223 -48.24 12.15 6.03
CA THR A 223 -48.42 13.46 5.41
C THR A 223 -48.56 13.26 3.91
N GLY A 224 -49.73 13.49 3.35
CA GLY A 224 -50.04 13.27 1.95
C GLY A 224 -51.29 12.37 1.77
N ASN A 225 -51.58 12.00 0.53
CA ASN A 225 -52.72 11.15 0.23
C ASN A 225 -52.36 9.67 0.45
N ALA A 226 -53.09 9.00 1.32
CA ALA A 226 -53.13 7.53 1.34
C ALA A 226 -54.09 7.04 0.26
N SER A 227 -53.58 6.66 -0.91
CA SER A 227 -54.40 6.06 -1.98
C SER A 227 -54.52 4.56 -1.73
N GLY A 228 -55.52 4.15 -1.03
CA GLY A 228 -55.84 2.77 -0.71
C GLY A 228 -57.01 2.68 0.26
N THR A 229 -57.50 1.47 0.53
CA THR A 229 -58.55 1.24 1.52
C THR A 229 -57.97 1.05 2.92
N ALA A 230 -58.33 1.91 3.88
CA ALA A 230 -58.11 1.61 5.28
C ALA A 230 -59.11 0.56 5.73
N ALA A 231 -58.66 -0.63 6.11
CA ALA A 231 -59.56 -1.70 6.56
C ALA A 231 -60.38 -1.34 7.82
N THR A 232 -59.82 -0.49 8.69
CA THR A 232 -60.48 0.04 9.88
C THR A 232 -59.96 1.43 10.24
N VAL A 233 -60.89 2.31 10.57
CA VAL A 233 -60.60 3.61 11.17
C VAL A 233 -61.07 3.54 12.62
N THR A 234 -60.10 3.51 13.57
CA THR A 234 -60.40 3.23 15.00
C THR A 234 -60.85 4.45 15.80
N THR A 235 -60.72 5.66 15.24
CA THR A 235 -61.12 6.90 15.93
C THR A 235 -62.42 7.46 15.33
N ALA A 236 -63.44 7.58 16.14
CA ALA A 236 -64.79 7.98 15.74
C ALA A 236 -64.92 9.45 15.27
N ALA A 237 -63.94 10.30 15.58
CA ALA A 237 -63.97 11.70 15.17
C ALA A 237 -63.01 11.96 13.96
N GLN A 238 -63.56 11.80 12.78
CA GLN A 238 -62.88 12.17 11.53
C GLN A 238 -63.62 13.34 10.91
N SER A 239 -63.37 14.53 11.45
CA SER A 239 -64.08 15.76 11.06
C SER A 239 -63.94 16.16 9.58
N ASN A 240 -63.03 15.53 8.84
CA ASN A 240 -62.77 15.85 7.44
C ASN A 240 -63.14 14.73 6.46
N ILE A 241 -63.79 13.65 6.91
CA ILE A 241 -64.43 12.68 5.97
C ILE A 241 -65.86 13.19 5.68
N THR A 242 -66.01 13.80 4.49
CA THR A 242 -67.28 14.45 4.08
C THR A 242 -68.18 13.53 3.29
N SER A 243 -67.76 12.34 2.92
CA SER A 243 -68.61 11.29 2.34
C SER A 243 -68.05 9.89 2.67
N LEU A 244 -68.94 8.99 3.06
CA LEU A 244 -68.75 7.53 3.13
C LEU A 244 -69.45 6.91 1.95
#